data_0ecbd956913183b74ee14bdb27d3f8c6
#
_entry.id   0ecbd956913183b74ee14bdb27d3f8c6
#
_cell.length_a   1.000
_cell.length_b   1.000
_cell.length_c   1.000
_cell.angle_alpha   90.00
_cell.angle_beta   90.00
_cell.angle_gamma   90.00
#
_symmetry.space_group_name_H-M   'P 1'
#
loop_
_entity.id
_entity.type
_entity.pdbx_description
1 polymer ?
#
loop_
_entity_poly.entity_id
_entity_poly.type
_entity_poly.pdbx_seq_one_letter_code
_entity_poly.pdbx_strand_id
1 'polypeptide(L)'
;MPRTTGQPPCNLLLVEDQFDLAALMEQALEDNGDHVTHAYSVFDALGLLDSQRFDGAVLDVELRDGVVFPVADRLAELKIPYLFVSAVYDQLVPARHRRAPFVAKPFHIEGLQRAVRQTLCSDTAAGGQRRGCSLR
;
A
#
# COMPACT_ATOMS: atom_id res chain seq x y z
N MET A 1 16.17 -6.03 5.07
CA MET A 1 16.14 -7.40 5.57
C MET A 1 14.89 -8.13 5.13
N PRO A 2 15.06 -9.29 4.63
CA PRO A 2 13.88 -10.05 4.26
C PRO A 2 13.05 -10.41 5.47
N ARG A 3 11.85 -10.83 5.18
CA ARG A 3 10.93 -11.26 6.18
C ARG A 3 11.46 -12.45 6.93
N THR A 4 11.06 -12.56 8.19
CA THR A 4 11.45 -13.69 9.01
C THR A 4 10.91 -14.96 8.43
N THR A 5 11.67 -16.01 8.59
CA THR A 5 11.26 -17.33 8.14
C THR A 5 9.90 -17.69 8.71
N GLY A 6 9.08 -18.23 7.89
CA GLY A 6 7.75 -18.66 8.31
C GLY A 6 6.66 -17.68 8.03
N GLN A 7 6.99 -16.44 7.70
CA GLN A 7 5.98 -15.46 7.38
C GLN A 7 5.72 -15.47 5.89
N PRO A 8 4.46 -15.55 5.47
CA PRO A 8 4.17 -15.50 4.04
C PRO A 8 4.40 -14.10 3.51
N PRO A 9 4.77 -13.96 2.25
CA PRO A 9 4.87 -12.63 1.67
C PRO A 9 3.50 -11.98 1.57
N CYS A 10 3.47 -10.68 1.67
CA CYS A 10 2.25 -9.92 1.40
C CYS A 10 2.15 -9.64 -0.08
N ASN A 11 0.94 -9.70 -0.59
CA ASN A 11 0.67 -9.26 -1.95
C ASN A 11 0.21 -7.82 -1.86
N LEU A 12 1.03 -6.92 -2.38
CA LEU A 12 0.79 -5.49 -2.26
C LEU A 12 0.42 -4.87 -3.60
N LEU A 13 -0.56 -3.98 -3.57
CA LEU A 13 -0.90 -3.16 -4.72
C LEU A 13 -0.16 -1.83 -4.54
N LEU A 14 0.62 -1.43 -5.53
CA LEU A 14 1.31 -0.16 -5.52
C LEU A 14 0.70 0.72 -6.60
N VAL A 15 0.13 1.87 -6.21
CA VAL A 15 -0.50 2.77 -7.14
C VAL A 15 0.34 4.04 -7.23
N GLU A 16 1.03 4.21 -8.35
CA GLU A 16 1.97 5.29 -8.56
C GLU A 16 2.12 5.51 -10.06
N ASP A 17 1.95 6.74 -10.53
CA ASP A 17 1.98 7.01 -11.97
C ASP A 17 3.37 7.38 -12.50
N GLN A 18 4.36 7.60 -11.64
CA GLN A 18 5.72 7.88 -12.08
C GLN A 18 6.50 6.58 -12.14
N PHE A 19 6.90 6.18 -13.34
CA PHE A 19 7.57 4.89 -13.54
C PHE A 19 8.83 4.73 -12.72
N ASP A 20 9.68 5.74 -12.70
CA ASP A 20 10.96 5.62 -12.00
C ASP A 20 10.77 5.47 -10.51
N LEU A 21 9.85 6.24 -9.95
CA LEU A 21 9.57 6.14 -8.53
C LEU A 21 8.90 4.83 -8.20
N ALA A 22 7.97 4.39 -9.04
CA ALA A 22 7.29 3.13 -8.83
C ALA A 22 8.28 1.97 -8.85
N ALA A 23 9.23 1.99 -9.78
CA ALA A 23 10.23 0.92 -9.86
C ALA A 23 11.09 0.88 -8.59
N LEU A 24 11.46 2.04 -8.07
CA LEU A 24 12.23 2.11 -6.85
C LEU A 24 11.44 1.58 -5.66
N MET A 25 10.18 1.98 -5.56
CA MET A 25 9.33 1.52 -4.47
C MET A 25 9.07 0.02 -4.56
N GLU A 26 8.82 -0.46 -5.76
CA GLU A 26 8.58 -1.87 -5.99
C GLU A 26 9.80 -2.70 -5.56
N GLN A 27 10.99 -2.26 -5.97
CA GLN A 27 12.21 -2.96 -5.59
C GLN A 27 12.39 -2.97 -4.08
N ALA A 28 12.13 -1.85 -3.43
CA ALA A 28 12.28 -1.75 -1.99
C ALA A 28 11.35 -2.72 -1.26
N LEU A 29 10.14 -2.85 -1.73
CA LEU A 29 9.17 -3.73 -1.10
C LEU A 29 9.47 -5.19 -1.40
N GLU A 30 9.94 -5.48 -2.60
CA GLU A 30 10.35 -6.83 -2.95
C GLU A 30 11.57 -7.27 -2.17
N ASP A 31 12.49 -6.34 -1.91
CA ASP A 31 13.65 -6.63 -1.08
C ASP A 31 13.23 -7.01 0.34
N ASN A 32 12.08 -6.52 0.75
CA ASN A 32 11.54 -6.82 2.07
C ASN A 32 10.77 -8.15 2.09
N GLY A 33 10.66 -8.82 0.95
CA GLY A 33 10.04 -10.13 0.87
C GLY A 33 8.60 -10.12 0.35
N ASP A 34 8.09 -8.98 -0.07
CA ASP A 34 6.72 -8.90 -0.52
C ASP A 34 6.60 -9.02 -2.02
N HIS A 35 5.40 -9.35 -2.49
CA HIS A 35 5.09 -9.36 -3.91
C HIS A 35 4.34 -8.09 -4.24
N VAL A 36 4.74 -7.41 -5.30
CA VAL A 36 4.15 -6.13 -5.65
C VAL A 36 3.54 -6.18 -7.04
N THR A 37 2.31 -5.71 -7.16
CA THR A 37 1.68 -5.49 -8.45
C THR A 37 1.49 -3.99 -8.59
N HIS A 38 1.93 -3.42 -9.68
CA HIS A 38 1.95 -1.99 -9.89
C HIS A 38 0.78 -1.55 -10.76
N ALA A 39 0.04 -0.56 -10.30
CA ALA A 39 -1.00 0.11 -11.07
C ALA A 39 -0.55 1.54 -11.34
N TYR A 40 -0.78 2.04 -12.53
CA TYR A 40 -0.30 3.35 -12.95
C TYR A 40 -1.35 4.44 -12.83
N SER A 41 -2.58 4.09 -12.53
CA SER A 41 -3.69 5.02 -12.52
C SER A 41 -4.81 4.51 -11.63
N VAL A 42 -5.79 5.37 -11.37
CA VAL A 42 -6.99 4.98 -10.65
C VAL A 42 -7.69 3.86 -11.40
N PHE A 43 -7.87 4.02 -12.69
CA PHE A 43 -8.57 3.03 -13.51
C PHE A 43 -7.88 1.66 -13.43
N ASP A 44 -6.56 1.66 -13.56
CA ASP A 44 -5.77 0.45 -13.49
C ASP A 44 -5.94 -0.24 -12.14
N ALA A 45 -5.85 0.54 -11.07
CA ALA A 45 -5.93 0.01 -9.72
C ALA A 45 -7.29 -0.62 -9.46
N LEU A 46 -8.36 0.03 -9.89
CA LEU A 46 -9.70 -0.51 -9.69
C LEU A 46 -9.88 -1.82 -10.45
N GLY A 47 -9.32 -1.91 -11.65
CA GLY A 47 -9.38 -3.15 -12.42
C GLY A 47 -8.65 -4.28 -11.74
N LEU A 48 -7.47 -3.98 -11.18
CA LEU A 48 -6.71 -5.01 -10.48
C LEU A 48 -7.43 -5.48 -9.22
N LEU A 49 -8.10 -4.57 -8.50
CA LEU A 49 -8.85 -4.96 -7.31
C LEU A 49 -10.03 -5.86 -7.65
N ASP A 50 -10.56 -5.75 -8.86
CA ASP A 50 -11.63 -6.62 -9.27
C ASP A 50 -11.14 -8.02 -9.65
N SER A 51 -9.87 -8.15 -10.03
CA SER A 51 -9.39 -9.41 -10.59
C SER A 51 -8.41 -10.16 -9.70
N GLN A 52 -7.84 -9.51 -8.70
CA GLN A 52 -6.82 -10.12 -7.87
C GLN A 52 -7.06 -9.81 -6.41
N ARG A 53 -6.47 -10.59 -5.54
CA ARG A 53 -6.52 -10.35 -4.10
C ARG A 53 -5.24 -9.72 -3.64
N PHE A 54 -5.38 -8.75 -2.74
CA PHE A 54 -4.23 -8.05 -2.18
C PHE A 54 -4.33 -8.04 -0.66
N ASP A 55 -3.18 -8.02 -0.01
CA ASP A 55 -3.11 -7.97 1.45
C ASP A 55 -2.94 -6.54 1.94
N GLY A 56 -2.51 -5.65 1.08
CA GLY A 56 -2.36 -4.26 1.43
C GLY A 56 -2.10 -3.43 0.20
N ALA A 57 -2.11 -2.11 0.35
CA ALA A 57 -1.88 -1.22 -0.78
C ALA A 57 -1.12 0.02 -0.35
N VAL A 58 -0.26 0.49 -1.25
CA VAL A 58 0.50 1.72 -1.10
C VAL A 58 0.02 2.66 -2.19
N LEU A 59 -0.52 3.81 -1.80
CA LEU A 59 -1.27 4.67 -2.71
C LEU A 59 -0.68 6.08 -2.78
N ASP A 60 -0.29 6.50 -3.99
CA ASP A 60 -0.02 7.91 -4.22
C ASP A 60 -1.36 8.63 -4.30
N VAL A 61 -1.47 9.79 -3.69
CA VAL A 61 -2.74 10.51 -3.63
C VAL A 61 -3.12 11.11 -4.98
N GLU A 62 -2.16 11.72 -5.68
CA GLU A 62 -2.46 12.40 -6.93
C GLU A 62 -1.93 11.60 -8.11
N LEU A 63 -2.83 11.16 -8.95
CA LEU A 63 -2.48 10.35 -10.09
C LEU A 63 -2.90 11.08 -11.36
N ARG A 64 -2.39 10.60 -12.49
CA ARG A 64 -2.65 11.21 -13.77
C ARG A 64 -4.14 11.36 -14.08
N ASP A 65 -4.93 10.37 -13.71
CA ASP A 65 -6.35 10.35 -14.01
C ASP A 65 -7.23 10.73 -12.83
N GLY A 66 -6.66 11.30 -11.78
CA GLY A 66 -7.44 11.81 -10.67
C GLY A 66 -6.83 11.48 -9.33
N VAL A 67 -7.57 11.77 -8.27
CA VAL A 67 -7.12 11.45 -6.93
C VAL A 67 -7.44 10.00 -6.61
N VAL A 68 -6.68 9.43 -5.71
CA VAL A 68 -6.70 8.00 -5.44
C VAL A 68 -7.86 7.54 -4.56
N PHE A 69 -8.68 8.45 -4.06
CA PHE A 69 -9.66 8.10 -3.04
C PHE A 69 -10.71 7.08 -3.47
N PRO A 70 -11.12 6.99 -4.75
CA PRO A 70 -11.98 5.87 -5.15
C PRO A 70 -11.32 4.52 -4.93
N VAL A 71 -10.00 4.43 -5.11
CA VAL A 71 -9.26 3.20 -4.84
C VAL A 71 -9.26 2.91 -3.35
N ALA A 72 -9.02 3.94 -2.54
CA ALA A 72 -9.02 3.78 -1.08
C ALA A 72 -10.41 3.35 -0.58
N ASP A 73 -11.47 3.90 -1.17
CA ASP A 73 -12.83 3.51 -0.82
C ASP A 73 -13.06 2.03 -1.11
N ARG A 74 -12.59 1.58 -2.26
CA ARG A 74 -12.75 0.18 -2.63
C ARG A 74 -11.97 -0.75 -1.71
N LEU A 75 -10.75 -0.32 -1.35
CA LEU A 75 -9.95 -1.09 -0.41
C LEU A 75 -10.63 -1.18 0.95
N ALA A 76 -11.23 -0.08 1.40
CA ALA A 76 -11.96 -0.09 2.66
C ALA A 76 -13.13 -1.05 2.61
N GLU A 77 -13.87 -1.09 1.50
CA GLU A 77 -14.96 -2.03 1.32
C GLU A 77 -14.47 -3.47 1.40
N LEU A 78 -13.31 -3.73 0.83
CA LEU A 78 -12.74 -5.07 0.82
C LEU A 78 -12.00 -5.40 2.11
N LYS A 79 -11.91 -4.44 3.02
CA LYS A 79 -11.20 -4.59 4.30
C LYS A 79 -9.73 -4.86 4.12
N ILE A 80 -9.14 -4.22 3.11
CA ILE A 80 -7.72 -4.31 2.82
C ILE A 80 -7.05 -3.05 3.36
N PRO A 81 -6.03 -3.17 4.22
CA PRO A 81 -5.36 -1.99 4.75
C PRO A 81 -4.54 -1.28 3.68
N TYR A 82 -4.39 0.03 3.83
CA TYR A 82 -3.65 0.81 2.86
C TYR A 82 -2.97 1.98 3.56
N LEU A 83 -1.93 2.51 2.91
CA LEU A 83 -1.31 3.73 3.36
C LEU A 83 -1.12 4.67 2.17
N PHE A 84 -1.01 5.95 2.47
CA PHE A 84 -0.82 6.96 1.43
C PHE A 84 0.64 7.40 1.39
N VAL A 85 1.14 7.66 0.19
CA VAL A 85 2.47 8.22 -0.02
C VAL A 85 2.28 9.40 -0.95
N SER A 86 2.59 10.61 -0.50
CA SER A 86 2.32 11.77 -1.33
C SER A 86 3.10 12.98 -0.88
N ALA A 87 3.30 13.92 -1.79
CA ALA A 87 3.89 15.22 -1.47
C ALA A 87 2.86 16.17 -0.90
N VAL A 88 1.56 15.85 -1.03
CA VAL A 88 0.52 16.73 -0.51
C VAL A 88 0.15 16.31 0.90
N TYR A 89 -0.35 17.27 1.66
CA TYR A 89 -0.66 16.99 3.03
C TYR A 89 -2.05 16.45 3.21
N ASP A 90 -2.28 16.01 4.41
CA ASP A 90 -3.49 15.31 4.77
C ASP A 90 -4.75 16.13 4.62
N GLN A 91 -4.66 17.45 4.47
CA GLN A 91 -5.88 18.19 4.28
C GLN A 91 -6.60 17.84 2.99
N LEU A 92 -5.91 17.21 2.05
CA LEU A 92 -6.57 16.72 0.86
C LEU A 92 -7.23 15.36 1.10
N VAL A 93 -6.90 14.70 2.17
CA VAL A 93 -7.42 13.37 2.44
C VAL A 93 -8.78 13.50 3.13
N PRO A 94 -9.83 12.90 2.59
CA PRO A 94 -11.15 12.98 3.21
C PRO A 94 -11.12 12.40 4.63
N ALA A 95 -12.01 12.90 5.46
CA ALA A 95 -12.06 12.46 6.85
C ALA A 95 -12.15 10.95 6.98
N ARG A 96 -12.88 10.29 6.09
CA ARG A 96 -13.05 8.84 6.16
C ARG A 96 -11.77 8.05 5.96
N HIS A 97 -10.71 8.71 5.44
CA HIS A 97 -9.44 8.04 5.22
C HIS A 97 -8.31 8.60 6.08
N ARG A 98 -8.63 9.51 7.01
CA ARG A 98 -7.57 10.18 7.77
C ARG A 98 -6.87 9.29 8.77
N ARG A 99 -7.44 8.13 9.08
CA ARG A 99 -6.76 7.21 9.97
C ARG A 99 -5.72 6.37 9.26
N ALA A 100 -5.73 6.35 7.95
CA ALA A 100 -4.73 5.59 7.21
C ALA A 100 -3.37 6.22 7.42
N PRO A 101 -2.32 5.42 7.54
CA PRO A 101 -0.97 5.95 7.67
C PRO A 101 -0.57 6.75 6.45
N PHE A 102 0.35 7.67 6.64
CA PHE A 102 0.77 8.57 5.58
C PHE A 102 2.29 8.68 5.59
N VAL A 103 2.89 8.50 4.43
CA VAL A 103 4.34 8.66 4.26
C VAL A 103 4.54 9.85 3.33
N ALA A 104 5.22 10.89 3.81
CA ALA A 104 5.41 12.09 3.02
C ALA A 104 6.55 11.91 2.03
N LYS A 105 6.39 12.45 0.82
CA LYS A 105 7.47 12.52 -0.14
C LYS A 105 8.24 13.81 0.07
N PRO A 106 9.55 13.80 -0.05
CA PRO A 106 10.40 12.64 -0.35
C PRO A 106 10.56 11.77 0.90
N PHE A 107 10.78 10.49 0.69
CA PHE A 107 10.93 9.56 1.81
C PHE A 107 12.22 8.76 1.65
N HIS A 108 12.65 8.17 2.76
CA HIS A 108 13.75 7.23 2.72
C HIS A 108 13.18 5.83 2.47
N ILE A 109 13.92 5.03 1.74
CA ILE A 109 13.48 3.67 1.43
C ILE A 109 13.19 2.89 2.70
N GLU A 110 14.04 3.01 3.70
CA GLU A 110 13.84 2.29 4.97
C GLU A 110 12.55 2.75 5.67
N GLY A 111 12.23 4.03 5.54
CA GLY A 111 11.00 4.55 6.12
C GLY A 111 9.76 3.94 5.47
N LEU A 112 9.79 3.80 4.15
CA LEU A 112 8.69 3.17 3.43
C LEU A 112 8.57 1.70 3.83
N GLN A 113 9.69 0.99 3.83
CA GLN A 113 9.69 -0.42 4.20
C GLN A 113 9.15 -0.64 5.60
N ARG A 114 9.56 0.23 6.54
CA ARG A 114 9.09 0.12 7.92
C ARG A 114 7.59 0.40 8.01
N ALA A 115 7.11 1.42 7.32
CA ALA A 115 5.70 1.76 7.35
C ALA A 115 4.85 0.60 6.82
N VAL A 116 5.29 -0.02 5.75
CA VAL A 116 4.57 -1.15 5.17
C VAL A 116 4.54 -2.33 6.14
N ARG A 117 5.68 -2.65 6.74
CA ARG A 117 5.72 -3.76 7.69
C ARG A 117 4.82 -3.52 8.89
N GLN A 118 4.79 -2.29 9.39
CA GLN A 118 4.05 -1.98 10.60
C GLN A 118 2.57 -1.84 10.35
N THR A 119 2.17 -1.46 9.16
CA THR A 119 0.78 -1.10 8.94
C THR A 119 0.04 -2.02 7.99
N LEU A 120 0.72 -2.66 7.07
CA LEU A 120 0.05 -3.47 6.07
C LEU A 120 0.28 -4.96 6.23
N CYS A 121 1.47 -5.33 6.63
CA CYS A 121 1.85 -6.73 6.65
C CYS A 121 2.33 -7.17 8.01
N SER A 122 1.86 -6.53 9.05
CA SER A 122 2.26 -6.89 10.38
C SER A 122 1.53 -8.14 10.80
N ASP A 123 2.27 -9.15 11.09
CA ASP A 123 1.65 -10.36 11.57
C ASP A 123 1.71 -10.42 13.04
N THR A 124 2.20 -9.39 13.64
CA THR A 124 2.21 -9.42 15.00
C THR A 124 1.00 -8.99 15.52
N ALA A 125 0.37 -8.43 14.89
CA ALA A 125 -0.68 -7.96 15.43
C ALA A 125 -1.18 -8.78 16.22
N ALA A 126 -1.18 -8.49 16.79
CA ALA A 126 -1.77 -8.90 17.31
C ALA A 126 -2.23 -9.93 17.35
N GLY A 127 -1.92 -10.30 17.49
CA GLY A 127 -2.36 -11.23 17.64
C GLY A 127 -2.62 -11.94 16.76
N GLY A 128 -2.32 -11.77 16.27
CA GLY A 128 -2.45 -12.42 15.48
C GLY A 128 -3.32 -12.71 14.63
N GLN A 129 -3.74 -12.43 14.23
CA GLN A 129 -4.47 -12.64 13.43
C GLN A 129 -4.30 -12.17 12.35
N ARG A 130 -4.06 -12.20 11.91
CA ARG A 130 -3.86 -11.68 11.01
C ARG A 130 -4.23 -11.80 10.08
N ARG A 131 -4.16 -11.61 9.77
CA ARG A 131 -4.24 -11.55 8.98
C ARG A 131 -4.13 -11.40 8.18
N GLY A 132 -4.08 -10.90 8.41
CA GLY A 132 -3.82 -10.56 7.81
C GLY A 132 -3.39 -10.42 7.18
N CYS A 133 -2.96 -10.04 7.50
CA CYS A 133 -2.85 -9.93 6.30
C CYS A 133 -3.67 -10.91 5.79
N SER A 134 -4.00 -11.11 6.09
CA SER A 134 -4.62 -11.79 5.83
C SER A 134 -5.21 -12.35 6.30
N LEU A 135 -5.36 -12.16 6.82
CA LEU A 135 -5.90 -12.60 7.30
C LEU A 135 -6.60 -12.31 7.67
N ARG A 136 -7.01 -11.71 7.78
CA ARG A 136 -7.70 -11.45 8.32
C ARG A 136 -8.46 -11.47 8.06
#